data_71576858eac35a9f0e3d083079e90efa
#
_entry.id   71576858eac35a9f0e3d083079e90efa
#
_cell.length_a   1.000
_cell.length_b   1.000
_cell.length_c   1.000
_cell.angle_alpha   90.00
_cell.angle_beta   90.00
_cell.angle_gamma   90.00
#
_symmetry.space_group_name_H-M   'P 1'
#
loop_
_entity.id
_entity.type
_entity.pdbx_description
1 polymer ?
#
loop_
_entity_poly.entity_id
_entity_poly.type
_entity_poly.pdbx_seq_one_letter_code
_entity_poly.pdbx_strand_id
1 'polypeptide(L)'
;VLSYWDFVTQDAIDAIYQGEFPGWAVEHGGVLETSLMLHLHPHLVEMEKVCDHAPAEFPPYDFFPIKPEWTPASGCLSSAKRASAEHGETLLKVCVDGISHELATAFD
;
A
#
# COMPACT_ATOMS: atom_id res chain seq x y z
N VAL A 1 6.29 0.57 -19.44
CA VAL A 1 5.87 -0.08 -18.17
C VAL A 1 5.67 1.03 -17.14
N LEU A 2 4.58 0.98 -16.41
CA LEU A 2 4.32 1.87 -15.28
C LEU A 2 3.85 1.05 -14.07
N SER A 3 4.04 1.60 -12.89
CA SER A 3 3.56 1.02 -11.64
C SER A 3 2.55 2.00 -11.01
N TYR A 4 1.40 1.50 -10.60
CA TYR A 4 0.32 2.36 -10.11
C TYR A 4 0.72 3.17 -8.87
N TRP A 5 1.57 2.62 -8.02
CA TRP A 5 2.02 3.31 -6.79
C TRP A 5 2.87 4.55 -7.06
N ASP A 6 3.48 4.68 -8.24
CA ASP A 6 4.22 5.89 -8.63
C ASP A 6 3.29 7.10 -8.84
N PHE A 7 1.99 6.83 -8.96
CA PHE A 7 0.95 7.84 -9.13
C PHE A 7 0.24 8.21 -7.83
N VAL A 8 0.58 7.57 -6.72
CA VAL A 8 0.05 7.95 -5.41
C VAL A 8 0.71 9.26 -4.98
N THR A 9 -0.10 10.30 -4.84
CA THR A 9 0.40 11.64 -4.49
C THR A 9 0.73 11.76 -3.01
N GLN A 10 1.62 12.70 -2.67
CA GLN A 10 1.93 13.00 -1.27
C GLN A 10 0.67 13.44 -0.51
N ASP A 11 -0.20 14.23 -1.14
CA ASP A 11 -1.46 14.66 -0.53
C ASP A 11 -2.35 13.46 -0.14
N ALA A 12 -2.42 12.44 -0.99
CA ALA A 12 -3.16 11.20 -0.67
C ALA A 12 -2.52 10.44 0.50
N ILE A 13 -1.19 10.33 0.52
CA ILE A 13 -0.45 9.73 1.63
C ILE A 13 -0.73 10.47 2.94
N ASP A 14 -0.66 11.79 2.93
CA ASP A 14 -0.88 12.61 4.12
C ASP A 14 -2.32 12.47 4.64
N ALA A 15 -3.29 12.44 3.74
CA ALA A 15 -4.70 12.27 4.10
C ALA A 15 -5.00 10.88 4.69
N ILE A 16 -4.39 9.83 4.15
CA ILE A 16 -4.62 8.44 4.58
C ILE A 16 -3.88 8.12 5.88
N TYR A 17 -2.61 8.47 5.96
CA TYR A 17 -1.75 8.08 7.08
C TYR A 17 -1.64 9.11 8.20
N GLN A 18 -1.99 10.36 7.93
CA GLN A 18 -1.95 11.42 8.95
C GLN A 18 -0.60 11.54 9.68
N GLY A 19 0.49 11.44 8.91
CA GLY A 19 1.85 11.50 9.43
C GLY A 19 2.47 10.15 9.85
N GLU A 20 1.72 9.06 9.77
CA GLU A 20 2.18 7.73 10.18
C GLU A 20 2.50 6.80 9.00
N PHE A 21 2.88 7.36 7.85
CA PHE A 21 3.28 6.55 6.70
C PHE A 21 4.56 5.77 6.99
N PRO A 22 4.53 4.42 6.91
CA PRO A 22 5.69 3.60 7.28
C PRO A 22 6.83 3.63 6.26
N GLY A 23 6.57 4.18 5.07
CA GLY A 23 7.50 4.21 3.96
C GLY A 23 7.20 3.15 2.90
N TRP A 24 7.57 3.44 1.66
CA TRP A 24 7.32 2.56 0.52
C TRP A 24 8.01 1.20 0.64
N ALA A 25 9.16 1.13 1.31
CA ALA A 25 9.89 -0.12 1.48
C ALA A 25 9.13 -1.19 2.27
N VAL A 26 8.17 -0.79 3.09
CA VAL A 26 7.37 -1.69 3.94
C VAL A 26 5.87 -1.60 3.67
N GLU A 27 5.43 -0.87 2.64
CA GLU A 27 4.03 -0.84 2.22
C GLU A 27 3.72 -2.07 1.35
N HIS A 28 3.65 -3.21 2.00
CA HIS A 28 3.31 -4.50 1.41
C HIS A 28 2.24 -5.19 2.25
N GLY A 29 1.08 -5.42 1.65
CA GLY A 29 -0.09 -5.95 2.36
C GLY A 29 -0.60 -5.02 3.46
N GLY A 30 -0.23 -3.74 3.43
CA GLY A 30 -0.58 -2.73 4.41
C GLY A 30 -1.86 -1.97 4.05
N VAL A 31 -1.91 -0.70 4.48
CA VAL A 31 -3.11 0.14 4.34
C VAL A 31 -3.48 0.41 2.89
N LEU A 32 -2.51 0.71 2.01
CA LEU A 32 -2.79 1.07 0.62
C LEU A 32 -3.38 -0.09 -0.16
N GLU A 33 -2.69 -1.21 -0.20
CA GLU A 33 -3.14 -2.39 -0.96
C GLU A 33 -4.46 -2.93 -0.43
N THR A 34 -4.59 -3.03 0.89
CA THR A 34 -5.82 -3.53 1.52
C THR A 34 -6.99 -2.56 1.31
N SER A 35 -6.75 -1.25 1.33
CA SER A 35 -7.79 -0.25 1.05
C SER A 35 -8.29 -0.33 -0.39
N LEU A 36 -7.40 -0.50 -1.36
CA LEU A 36 -7.79 -0.74 -2.75
C LEU A 36 -8.64 -2.00 -2.89
N MET A 37 -8.25 -3.09 -2.23
CA MET A 37 -9.03 -4.33 -2.24
C MET A 37 -10.39 -4.16 -1.57
N LEU A 38 -10.48 -3.44 -0.46
CA LEU A 38 -11.75 -3.14 0.20
C LEU A 38 -12.70 -2.34 -0.69
N HIS A 39 -12.16 -1.44 -1.49
CA HIS A 39 -12.97 -0.65 -2.43
C HIS A 39 -13.42 -1.47 -3.64
N LEU A 40 -12.49 -2.22 -4.25
CA LEU A 40 -12.75 -2.95 -5.50
C LEU A 40 -13.40 -4.31 -5.29
N HIS A 41 -12.98 -5.05 -4.27
CA HIS A 41 -13.39 -6.43 -4.02
C HIS A 41 -13.57 -6.71 -2.52
N PRO A 42 -14.49 -6.00 -1.83
CA PRO A 42 -14.63 -6.11 -0.37
C PRO A 42 -14.92 -7.54 0.10
N HIS A 43 -15.59 -8.36 -0.72
CA HIS A 43 -15.91 -9.75 -0.40
C HIS A 43 -14.67 -10.68 -0.34
N LEU A 44 -13.50 -10.21 -0.81
CA LEU A 44 -12.25 -10.96 -0.74
C LEU A 44 -11.38 -10.54 0.46
N VAL A 45 -11.83 -9.60 1.26
CA VAL A 45 -11.06 -9.07 2.39
C VAL A 45 -11.74 -9.44 3.71
N GLU A 46 -10.98 -10.04 4.62
CA GLU A 46 -11.44 -10.47 5.94
C GLU A 46 -10.73 -9.61 7.01
N MET A 47 -11.23 -8.38 7.22
CA MET A 47 -10.59 -7.40 8.13
C MET A 47 -10.47 -7.90 9.57
N GLU A 48 -11.34 -8.80 10.02
CA GLU A 48 -11.27 -9.42 11.33
C GLU A 48 -10.05 -10.31 11.53
N LYS A 49 -9.39 -10.71 10.44
CA LYS A 49 -8.15 -11.51 10.46
C LYS A 49 -6.88 -10.68 10.40
N VAL A 50 -6.99 -9.36 10.29
CA VAL A 50 -5.82 -8.48 10.26
C VAL A 50 -5.06 -8.55 11.56
N CYS A 51 -3.76 -8.86 11.47
CA CYS A 51 -2.84 -8.78 12.60
C CYS A 51 -2.24 -7.38 12.66
N ASP A 52 -2.48 -6.67 13.76
CA ASP A 52 -1.88 -5.36 13.98
C ASP A 52 -0.44 -5.53 14.52
N HIS A 53 0.51 -4.87 13.88
CA HIS A 53 1.92 -4.95 14.25
C HIS A 53 2.68 -3.71 13.77
N ALA A 54 3.83 -3.46 14.36
CA ALA A 54 4.75 -2.42 13.89
C ALA A 54 5.26 -2.75 12.47
N PRO A 55 5.62 -1.74 11.67
CA PRO A 55 6.29 -1.98 10.39
C PRO A 55 7.54 -2.84 10.53
N ALA A 56 7.81 -3.68 9.54
CA ALA A 56 9.03 -4.46 9.48
C ALA A 56 10.26 -3.53 9.40
N GLU A 57 11.35 -3.96 10.03
CA GLU A 57 12.62 -3.24 9.98
C GLU A 57 13.66 -4.09 9.26
N PHE A 58 14.25 -3.54 8.21
CA PHE A 58 15.26 -4.21 7.41
C PHE A 58 16.61 -3.48 7.51
N PRO A 59 17.73 -4.22 7.53
CA PRO A 59 19.03 -3.60 7.37
C PRO A 59 19.20 -3.06 5.93
N PRO A 60 20.21 -2.20 5.67
CA PRO A 60 20.45 -1.65 4.34
C PRO A 60 21.15 -2.64 3.39
N TYR A 61 20.90 -3.92 3.56
CA TYR A 61 21.42 -5.01 2.73
C TYR A 61 20.46 -6.20 2.76
N ASP A 62 20.52 -7.03 1.74
CA ASP A 62 19.78 -8.28 1.67
C ASP A 62 20.63 -9.44 2.22
N PHE A 63 19.95 -10.42 2.79
CA PHE A 63 20.55 -11.65 3.29
C PHE A 63 19.81 -12.85 2.68
N PHE A 64 20.56 -13.74 2.09
CA PHE A 64 19.98 -14.93 1.46
C PHE A 64 20.62 -16.22 2.00
N PRO A 65 19.82 -17.24 2.40
CA PRO A 65 18.36 -17.23 2.45
C PRO A 65 17.82 -16.21 3.45
N ILE A 66 16.60 -15.70 3.19
CA ILE A 66 15.98 -14.68 4.03
C ILE A 66 15.88 -15.13 5.50
N LYS A 67 16.13 -14.22 6.40
CA LYS A 67 15.97 -14.48 7.85
C LYS A 67 14.50 -14.35 8.24
N PRO A 68 13.86 -15.43 8.74
CA PRO A 68 12.44 -15.40 9.08
C PRO A 68 12.06 -14.31 10.09
N GLU A 69 12.95 -13.99 11.01
CA GLU A 69 12.73 -12.97 12.03
C GLU A 69 12.61 -11.54 11.50
N TRP A 70 13.01 -11.30 10.26
CA TRP A 70 12.89 -10.00 9.61
C TRP A 70 11.52 -9.77 8.97
N THR A 71 10.76 -10.84 8.77
CA THR A 71 9.45 -10.74 8.11
C THR A 71 8.36 -11.10 9.11
N PRO A 72 7.34 -10.25 9.30
CA PRO A 72 6.19 -10.61 10.12
C PRO A 72 5.55 -11.92 9.65
N ALA A 73 5.06 -12.73 10.59
CA ALA A 73 4.50 -14.04 10.30
C ALA A 73 3.29 -13.99 9.34
N SER A 74 2.59 -12.86 9.30
CA SER A 74 1.48 -12.61 8.37
C SER A 74 1.93 -12.46 6.91
N GLY A 75 3.20 -12.18 6.66
CA GLY A 75 3.73 -11.80 5.35
C GLY A 75 3.50 -10.34 4.98
N CYS A 76 2.69 -9.59 5.73
CA CYS A 76 2.50 -8.16 5.54
C CYS A 76 3.66 -7.41 6.19
N LEU A 77 4.24 -6.43 5.49
CA LEU A 77 5.38 -5.67 6.02
C LEU A 77 4.95 -4.48 6.89
N SER A 78 3.69 -4.07 6.79
CA SER A 78 3.06 -3.10 7.69
C SER A 78 1.62 -3.51 7.98
N SER A 79 1.04 -2.97 9.07
CA SER A 79 -0.32 -3.31 9.47
C SER A 79 -1.36 -2.71 8.52
N ALA A 80 -2.35 -3.52 8.15
CA ALA A 80 -3.52 -3.09 7.38
C ALA A 80 -4.70 -2.64 8.25
N LYS A 81 -4.54 -2.54 9.57
CA LYS A 81 -5.66 -2.28 10.50
C LYS A 81 -6.42 -1.00 10.19
N ARG A 82 -5.74 0.02 9.68
CA ARG A 82 -6.34 1.31 9.32
C ARG A 82 -6.84 1.39 7.87
N ALA A 83 -6.82 0.29 7.14
CA ALA A 83 -7.35 0.23 5.78
C ALA A 83 -8.86 0.47 5.77
N SER A 84 -9.35 1.14 4.73
CA SER A 84 -10.77 1.37 4.52
C SER A 84 -11.11 1.44 3.03
N ALA A 85 -12.35 1.11 2.68
CA ALA A 85 -12.85 1.26 1.32
C ALA A 85 -12.81 2.72 0.86
N GLU A 86 -13.01 3.68 1.76
CA GLU A 86 -12.94 5.11 1.49
C GLU A 86 -11.52 5.54 1.09
N HIS A 87 -10.51 5.06 1.79
CA HIS A 87 -9.12 5.26 1.39
C HIS A 87 -8.82 4.63 0.02
N GLY A 88 -9.39 3.45 -0.23
CA GLY A 88 -9.26 2.77 -1.52
C GLY A 88 -9.86 3.56 -2.68
N GLU A 89 -11.01 4.18 -2.48
CA GLU A 89 -11.65 5.06 -3.47
C GLU A 89 -10.75 6.26 -3.81
N THR A 90 -10.22 6.92 -2.80
CA THR A 90 -9.28 8.04 -2.98
C THR A 90 -8.04 7.62 -3.75
N LEU A 91 -7.44 6.50 -3.38
CA LEU A 91 -6.24 5.97 -4.06
C LEU A 91 -6.51 5.61 -5.50
N LEU A 92 -7.61 4.90 -5.76
CA LEU A 92 -7.98 4.51 -7.12
C LEU A 92 -8.14 5.73 -8.01
N LYS A 93 -8.85 6.75 -7.52
CA LYS A 93 -9.06 7.99 -8.27
C LYS A 93 -7.74 8.68 -8.62
N VAL A 94 -6.87 8.86 -7.64
CA VAL A 94 -5.58 9.54 -7.83
C VAL A 94 -4.71 8.78 -8.84
N CYS A 95 -4.65 7.45 -8.73
CA CYS A 95 -3.86 6.63 -9.64
C CYS A 95 -4.44 6.65 -11.07
N VAL A 96 -5.76 6.52 -11.21
CA VAL A 96 -6.41 6.54 -12.53
C VAL A 96 -6.24 7.89 -13.21
N ASP A 97 -6.43 8.99 -12.48
CA ASP A 97 -6.26 10.34 -13.03
C ASP A 97 -4.81 10.57 -13.50
N GLY A 98 -3.83 10.18 -12.68
CA GLY A 98 -2.42 10.32 -13.00
C GLY A 98 -1.99 9.46 -14.19
N ILE A 99 -2.37 8.19 -14.21
CA ILE A 99 -2.06 7.26 -15.31
C ILE A 99 -2.71 7.74 -16.60
N SER A 100 -3.97 8.17 -16.55
CA SER A 100 -4.70 8.67 -17.72
C SER A 100 -4.03 9.91 -18.32
N HIS A 101 -3.56 10.81 -17.46
CA HIS A 101 -2.83 12.01 -17.87
C HIS A 101 -1.51 11.63 -18.60
N GLU A 102 -0.73 10.75 -18.02
CA GLU A 102 0.53 10.32 -18.62
C GLU A 102 0.34 9.59 -19.95
N LEU A 103 -0.66 8.72 -20.03
CA LEU A 103 -0.98 8.02 -21.29
C LEU A 103 -1.41 8.99 -22.39
N ALA A 104 -2.26 9.96 -22.07
CA ALA A 104 -2.66 11.00 -23.02
C ALA A 104 -1.44 11.79 -23.51
N THR A 105 -0.52 12.13 -22.63
CA THR A 105 0.69 12.89 -22.97
C THR A 105 1.68 12.04 -23.79
N ALA A 106 1.87 10.78 -23.44
CA ALA A 106 2.85 9.90 -24.08
C ALA A 106 2.47 9.47 -25.51
N PHE A 107 1.17 9.41 -25.80
CA PHE A 107 0.67 8.91 -27.08
C PHE A 107 -0.11 9.96 -27.90
N ASP A 108 0.04 11.18 -27.55
CA ASP A 108 -0.61 12.32 -28.23
C ASP A 108 0.14 12.72 -29.51
#